data_bd82ac9b9c8a352e0e0eafa191ab09a9
#
_entry.id   bd82ac9b9c8a352e0e0eafa191ab09a9
#
_cell.length_a   1.000
_cell.length_b   1.000
_cell.length_c   1.000
_cell.angle_alpha   90.00
_cell.angle_beta   90.00
_cell.angle_gamma   90.00
#
_symmetry.space_group_name_H-M   'P 1'
#
loop_
_entity.id
_entity.type
_entity.pdbx_description
1 polymer ?
#
loop_
_entity_poly.entity_id
_entity_poly.type
_entity_poly.pdbx_seq_one_letter_code
_entity_poly.pdbx_strand_id
1 'polypeptide(L)'
;DFFNTMPCLLPPNYDRFGVKIVSRIAGNKPSLHSDLLLYQASTGELLSFMDADWITQMRTGAVAALAIQTLQSSIANTYAFVGLGSTAVATMQCLLAILPADQTITCKLLRYKQQAEQFAQLFAANTHVHFEIVDSHEDLIQDSDVIVSAVTEMPSLFCENNELYKEGVLLVPI
;
A
#
# COMPACT_ATOMS: atom_id res chain seq x y z
N ASP A 1 14.01 -14.76 -5.58
CA ASP A 1 13.85 -13.94 -6.79
C ASP A 1 12.59 -14.36 -7.54
N PHE A 2 11.86 -13.41 -8.08
CA PHE A 2 10.74 -13.74 -8.98
C PHE A 2 10.61 -12.71 -10.10
N PHE A 3 9.98 -13.16 -11.20
CA PHE A 3 9.55 -12.32 -12.30
C PHE A 3 8.07 -12.55 -12.56
N ASN A 4 7.33 -11.49 -12.76
CA ASN A 4 5.91 -11.56 -13.09
C ASN A 4 5.58 -10.63 -14.25
N THR A 5 4.81 -11.13 -15.21
CA THR A 5 4.32 -10.35 -16.35
C THR A 5 2.81 -10.16 -16.23
N MET A 6 2.36 -8.94 -16.40
CA MET A 6 0.96 -8.54 -16.23
C MET A 6 0.48 -7.88 -17.53
N PRO A 7 0.00 -8.66 -18.52
CA PRO A 7 -0.59 -8.12 -19.73
C PRO A 7 -2.00 -7.57 -19.47
N CYS A 8 -2.36 -6.51 -20.16
CA CYS A 8 -3.70 -5.95 -20.13
C CYS A 8 -4.06 -5.34 -21.48
N LEU A 9 -5.16 -5.80 -22.08
CA LEU A 9 -5.79 -5.19 -23.24
C LEU A 9 -6.94 -4.30 -22.75
N LEU A 10 -6.88 -3.02 -23.06
CA LEU A 10 -7.96 -2.09 -22.72
C LEU A 10 -9.16 -2.24 -23.67
N PRO A 11 -10.36 -1.76 -23.27
CA PRO A 11 -11.50 -1.70 -24.15
C PRO A 11 -11.17 -1.02 -25.49
N PRO A 12 -11.85 -1.43 -26.61
CA PRO A 12 -11.47 -1.01 -27.96
C PRO A 12 -11.40 0.50 -28.19
N ASN A 13 -12.17 1.29 -27.46
CA ASN A 13 -12.16 2.74 -27.54
C ASN A 13 -10.83 3.39 -27.08
N TYR A 14 -10.01 2.68 -26.30
CA TYR A 14 -8.67 3.14 -25.91
C TYR A 14 -7.59 2.74 -26.90
N ASP A 15 -7.80 1.66 -27.66
CA ASP A 15 -6.84 1.09 -28.61
C ASP A 15 -5.43 0.91 -28.00
N ARG A 16 -5.38 0.34 -26.80
CA ARG A 16 -4.11 0.17 -26.05
C ARG A 16 -4.01 -1.24 -25.48
N PHE A 17 -2.79 -1.78 -25.61
CA PHE A 17 -2.36 -3.00 -24.94
C PHE A 17 -1.10 -2.68 -24.12
N GLY A 18 -1.03 -3.12 -22.90
CA GLY A 18 0.13 -2.93 -22.02
C GLY A 18 0.64 -4.23 -21.44
N VAL A 19 1.95 -4.29 -21.22
CA VAL A 19 2.59 -5.38 -20.46
C VAL A 19 3.48 -4.77 -19.42
N LYS A 20 3.12 -4.97 -18.15
CA LYS A 20 4.00 -4.62 -17.03
C LYS A 20 4.80 -5.86 -16.62
N ILE A 21 6.10 -5.70 -16.50
CA ILE A 21 7.03 -6.72 -16.02
C ILE A 21 7.51 -6.25 -14.65
N VAL A 22 7.37 -7.12 -13.65
CA VAL A 22 7.86 -6.86 -12.28
C VAL A 22 8.88 -7.90 -11.94
N SER A 23 10.04 -7.48 -11.48
CA SER A 23 11.08 -8.33 -10.93
C SER A 23 11.34 -8.02 -9.47
N ARG A 24 11.61 -9.03 -8.68
CA ARG A 24 12.12 -8.88 -7.31
C ARG A 24 13.37 -9.73 -7.15
N ILE A 25 14.48 -9.07 -6.85
CA ILE A 25 15.78 -9.70 -6.66
C ILE A 25 16.23 -9.46 -5.21
N ALA A 26 16.38 -10.55 -4.47
CA ALA A 26 16.82 -10.49 -3.09
C ALA A 26 18.21 -9.85 -2.98
N GLY A 27 18.41 -9.00 -1.99
CA GLY A 27 19.67 -8.30 -1.76
C GLY A 27 19.85 -7.01 -2.57
N ASN A 28 19.09 -6.77 -3.61
CA ASN A 28 19.11 -5.50 -4.34
C ASN A 28 18.43 -4.38 -3.56
N LYS A 29 18.79 -3.13 -3.86
CA LYS A 29 18.16 -1.91 -3.29
C LYS A 29 17.93 -0.89 -4.40
N PRO A 30 16.70 -0.67 -4.82
CA PRO A 30 15.48 -1.37 -4.43
C PRO A 30 15.49 -2.84 -4.86
N SER A 31 14.80 -3.70 -4.12
CA SER A 31 14.67 -5.12 -4.45
C SER A 31 13.64 -5.39 -5.55
N LEU A 32 12.73 -4.44 -5.78
CA LEU A 32 11.65 -4.54 -6.75
C LEU A 32 11.88 -3.51 -7.85
N HIS A 33 11.83 -3.97 -9.09
CA HIS A 33 11.84 -3.15 -10.31
C HIS A 33 10.68 -3.52 -11.22
N SER A 34 10.22 -2.55 -11.98
CA SER A 34 9.12 -2.73 -12.91
C SER A 34 9.33 -1.94 -14.18
N ASP A 35 9.05 -2.58 -15.30
CA ASP A 35 9.00 -1.98 -16.62
C ASP A 35 7.59 -2.07 -17.20
N LEU A 36 7.19 -1.10 -18.01
CA LEU A 36 5.92 -1.10 -18.74
C LEU A 36 6.15 -0.86 -20.22
N LEU A 37 5.67 -1.80 -21.02
CA LEU A 37 5.57 -1.70 -22.47
C LEU A 37 4.13 -1.31 -22.82
N LEU A 38 3.97 -0.28 -23.65
CA LEU A 38 2.66 0.17 -24.13
C LEU A 38 2.63 0.05 -25.67
N TYR A 39 1.58 -0.58 -26.19
CA TYR A 39 1.37 -0.80 -27.60
C TYR A 39 0.06 -0.18 -28.08
N GLN A 40 0.00 0.18 -29.35
CA GLN A 40 -1.26 0.36 -30.05
C GLN A 40 -1.85 -1.02 -30.36
N ALA A 41 -3.06 -1.27 -29.85
CA ALA A 41 -3.63 -2.62 -29.92
C ALA A 41 -4.03 -3.02 -31.34
N SER A 42 -4.48 -2.06 -32.16
CA SER A 42 -4.92 -2.32 -33.53
C SER A 42 -3.77 -2.60 -34.53
N THR A 43 -2.58 -2.09 -34.27
CA THR A 43 -1.43 -2.23 -35.17
C THR A 43 -0.31 -3.13 -34.62
N GLY A 44 -0.25 -3.31 -33.29
CA GLY A 44 0.86 -3.98 -32.61
C GLY A 44 2.11 -3.11 -32.49
N GLU A 45 2.04 -1.82 -32.84
CA GLU A 45 3.16 -0.88 -32.74
C GLU A 45 3.50 -0.58 -31.28
N LEU A 46 4.79 -0.67 -30.92
CA LEU A 46 5.28 -0.25 -29.60
C LEU A 46 5.26 1.27 -29.53
N LEU A 47 4.46 1.81 -28.61
CA LEU A 47 4.32 3.25 -28.39
C LEU A 47 5.29 3.78 -27.33
N SER A 48 5.55 2.99 -26.28
CA SER A 48 6.41 3.42 -25.19
C SER A 48 6.98 2.23 -24.43
N PHE A 49 8.21 2.41 -23.96
CA PHE A 49 8.87 1.63 -22.92
C PHE A 49 9.23 2.57 -21.79
N MET A 50 8.83 2.25 -20.57
CA MET A 50 8.99 3.16 -19.43
C MET A 50 9.31 2.41 -18.15
N ASP A 51 10.06 3.07 -17.26
CA ASP A 51 10.15 2.68 -15.86
C ASP A 51 8.75 2.73 -15.22
N ALA A 52 8.41 1.68 -14.49
CA ALA A 52 7.11 1.52 -13.88
C ALA A 52 7.16 1.30 -12.36
N ASP A 53 8.28 1.60 -11.71
CA ASP A 53 8.44 1.44 -10.26
C ASP A 53 7.43 2.28 -9.50
N TRP A 54 7.32 3.54 -9.85
CA TRP A 54 6.32 4.45 -9.27
C TRP A 54 4.88 3.99 -9.55
N ILE A 55 4.58 3.60 -10.81
CA ILE A 55 3.26 3.10 -11.20
C ILE A 55 2.90 1.85 -10.37
N THR A 56 3.86 0.94 -10.18
CA THR A 56 3.66 -0.29 -9.41
C THR A 56 3.31 -0.01 -7.96
N GLN A 57 3.98 0.93 -7.34
CA GLN A 57 3.73 1.34 -5.95
C GLN A 57 2.35 2.03 -5.83
N MET A 58 2.10 3.04 -6.67
CA MET A 58 0.89 3.85 -6.60
C MET A 58 -0.37 3.04 -6.93
N ARG A 59 -0.36 2.14 -7.93
CA ARG A 59 -1.53 1.31 -8.24
C ARG A 59 -1.84 0.34 -7.10
N THR A 60 -0.81 -0.15 -6.40
CA THR A 60 -1.00 -1.04 -5.25
C THR A 60 -1.58 -0.25 -4.07
N GLY A 61 -1.02 0.91 -3.78
CA GLY A 61 -1.55 1.82 -2.76
C GLY A 61 -2.99 2.28 -3.05
N ALA A 62 -3.29 2.58 -4.30
CA ALA A 62 -4.64 2.98 -4.71
C ALA A 62 -5.68 1.86 -4.53
N VAL A 63 -5.32 0.61 -4.86
CA VAL A 63 -6.21 -0.54 -4.65
C VAL A 63 -6.44 -0.77 -3.16
N ALA A 64 -5.39 -0.67 -2.34
CA ALA A 64 -5.52 -0.78 -0.88
C ALA A 64 -6.40 0.32 -0.30
N ALA A 65 -6.18 1.58 -0.70
CA ALA A 65 -6.99 2.71 -0.24
C ALA A 65 -8.47 2.58 -0.66
N LEU A 66 -8.73 2.13 -1.88
CA LEU A 66 -10.10 1.88 -2.37
C LEU A 66 -10.77 0.73 -1.59
N ALA A 67 -10.04 -0.34 -1.31
CA ALA A 67 -10.54 -1.45 -0.48
C ALA A 67 -10.88 -0.95 0.94
N ILE A 68 -10.02 -0.14 1.55
CA ILE A 68 -10.27 0.49 2.84
C ILE A 68 -11.55 1.33 2.77
N GLN A 69 -11.65 2.26 1.83
CA GLN A 69 -12.81 3.14 1.67
C GLN A 69 -14.13 2.35 1.51
N THR A 70 -14.08 1.20 0.83
CA THR A 70 -15.27 0.42 0.52
C THR A 70 -15.71 -0.52 1.64
N LEU A 71 -14.73 -1.06 2.38
CA LEU A 71 -14.96 -2.19 3.29
C LEU A 71 -14.83 -1.83 4.78
N GLN A 72 -14.23 -0.69 5.11
CA GLN A 72 -14.09 -0.26 6.50
C GLN A 72 -15.43 0.09 7.14
N SER A 73 -15.49 0.03 8.46
CA SER A 73 -16.63 0.58 9.21
C SER A 73 -16.75 2.10 8.97
N SER A 74 -17.97 2.62 8.91
CA SER A 74 -18.24 4.05 8.75
C SER A 74 -17.69 4.95 9.87
N ILE A 75 -17.31 4.35 10.99
CA ILE A 75 -16.73 5.04 12.16
C ILE A 75 -15.23 4.78 12.31
N ALA A 76 -14.58 4.19 11.30
CA ALA A 76 -13.15 3.88 11.35
C ALA A 76 -12.30 5.16 11.43
N ASN A 77 -11.50 5.27 12.50
CA ASN A 77 -10.62 6.41 12.75
C ASN A 77 -9.19 6.00 13.06
N THR A 78 -8.95 4.75 13.42
CA THR A 78 -7.63 4.26 13.81
C THR A 78 -7.11 3.25 12.78
N TYR A 79 -6.03 3.66 12.12
CA TYR A 79 -5.35 2.88 11.08
C TYR A 79 -3.98 2.43 11.58
N ALA A 80 -3.66 1.18 11.39
CA ALA A 80 -2.38 0.61 11.79
C ALA A 80 -1.57 0.17 10.57
N PHE A 81 -0.26 0.42 10.56
CA PHE A 81 0.63 0.03 9.47
C PHE A 81 1.79 -0.83 9.96
N VAL A 82 1.95 -2.00 9.34
CA VAL A 82 3.11 -2.88 9.49
C VAL A 82 3.89 -2.92 8.18
N GLY A 83 5.19 -2.63 8.25
CA GLY A 83 6.00 -2.45 7.05
C GLY A 83 5.76 -1.07 6.44
N LEU A 84 6.74 -0.17 6.60
CA LEU A 84 6.63 1.23 6.26
C LEU A 84 7.47 1.58 5.01
N GLY A 85 7.48 0.65 4.04
CA GLY A 85 8.17 0.82 2.76
C GLY A 85 7.38 1.68 1.77
N SER A 86 7.89 1.73 0.52
CA SER A 86 7.31 2.54 -0.56
C SER A 86 5.83 2.24 -0.85
N THR A 87 5.41 0.97 -0.74
CA THR A 87 4.00 0.59 -0.93
C THR A 87 3.11 1.14 0.19
N ALA A 88 3.57 1.11 1.44
CA ALA A 88 2.83 1.72 2.55
C ALA A 88 2.74 3.25 2.40
N VAL A 89 3.81 3.91 1.95
CA VAL A 89 3.80 5.35 1.63
C VAL A 89 2.76 5.65 0.55
N ALA A 90 2.75 4.89 -0.54
CA ALA A 90 1.77 5.05 -1.61
C ALA A 90 0.34 4.79 -1.13
N THR A 91 0.13 3.78 -0.26
CA THR A 91 -1.18 3.51 0.36
C THR A 91 -1.65 4.69 1.18
N MET A 92 -0.78 5.24 2.03
CA MET A 92 -1.12 6.41 2.85
C MET A 92 -1.43 7.65 1.99
N GLN A 93 -0.64 7.91 0.94
CA GLN A 93 -0.91 9.01 -0.01
C GLN A 93 -2.30 8.86 -0.66
N CYS A 94 -2.62 7.67 -1.15
CA CYS A 94 -3.91 7.39 -1.77
C CYS A 94 -5.06 7.46 -0.76
N LEU A 95 -4.87 6.95 0.45
CA LEU A 95 -5.85 7.01 1.52
C LEU A 95 -6.17 8.46 1.88
N LEU A 96 -5.17 9.30 2.10
CA LEU A 96 -5.35 10.72 2.40
C LEU A 96 -6.05 11.50 1.28
N ALA A 97 -5.87 11.08 0.03
CA ALA A 97 -6.53 11.70 -1.11
C ALA A 97 -8.03 11.40 -1.21
N ILE A 98 -8.50 10.33 -0.58
CA ILE A 98 -9.91 9.89 -0.64
C ILE A 98 -10.66 10.04 0.68
N LEU A 99 -9.96 10.26 1.80
CA LEU A 99 -10.61 10.55 3.08
C LEU A 99 -11.34 11.90 3.03
N PRO A 100 -12.48 12.03 3.72
CA PRO A 100 -13.16 13.31 3.88
C PRO A 100 -12.21 14.38 4.45
N ALA A 101 -12.30 15.60 3.90
CA ALA A 101 -11.37 16.68 4.26
C ALA A 101 -11.45 17.12 5.72
N ASP A 102 -12.53 16.83 6.41
CA ASP A 102 -12.78 17.12 7.83
C ASP A 102 -12.50 15.94 8.76
N GLN A 103 -12.19 14.75 8.20
CA GLN A 103 -11.89 13.58 9.01
C GLN A 103 -10.46 13.64 9.54
N THR A 104 -10.33 13.54 10.86
CA THR A 104 -9.04 13.33 11.52
C THR A 104 -8.89 11.86 11.89
N ILE A 105 -7.72 11.30 11.60
CA ILE A 105 -7.40 9.89 11.85
C ILE A 105 -6.18 9.75 12.76
N THR A 106 -6.15 8.67 13.51
CA THR A 106 -4.94 8.19 14.20
C THR A 106 -4.30 7.10 13.34
N CYS A 107 -3.00 7.23 13.13
CA CYS A 107 -2.23 6.26 12.35
C CYS A 107 -1.13 5.65 13.24
N LYS A 108 -1.33 4.41 13.67
CA LYS A 108 -0.36 3.64 14.44
C LYS A 108 0.70 3.05 13.52
N LEU A 109 1.96 3.26 13.85
CA LEU A 109 3.11 2.80 13.08
C LEU A 109 3.94 1.84 13.92
N LEU A 110 4.13 0.60 13.47
CA LEU A 110 5.02 -0.33 14.15
C LEU A 110 6.46 0.11 13.97
N ARG A 111 7.19 0.29 15.08
CA ARG A 111 8.59 0.66 15.05
C ARG A 111 9.45 -0.44 14.43
N TYR A 112 10.17 -0.07 13.39
CA TYR A 112 11.26 -0.87 12.85
C TYR A 112 12.40 0.05 12.43
N LYS A 113 13.50 0.03 13.20
CA LYS A 113 14.62 0.98 13.01
C LYS A 113 14.09 2.42 13.09
N GLN A 114 14.39 3.25 12.08
CA GLN A 114 13.92 4.64 11.96
C GLN A 114 12.78 4.83 10.95
N GLN A 115 12.19 3.72 10.46
CA GLN A 115 11.20 3.82 9.39
C GLN A 115 9.90 4.50 9.84
N ALA A 116 9.48 4.31 11.09
CA ALA A 116 8.26 4.91 11.62
C ALA A 116 8.38 6.44 11.72
N GLU A 117 9.52 6.92 12.21
CA GLU A 117 9.82 8.35 12.29
C GLU A 117 9.91 8.99 10.90
N GLN A 118 10.59 8.32 9.97
CA GLN A 118 10.69 8.78 8.58
C GLN A 118 9.33 8.81 7.89
N PHE A 119 8.50 7.78 8.10
CA PHE A 119 7.15 7.73 7.56
C PHE A 119 6.29 8.88 8.11
N ALA A 120 6.26 9.08 9.41
CA ALA A 120 5.54 10.19 10.05
C ALA A 120 6.03 11.55 9.53
N GLN A 121 7.34 11.71 9.33
CA GLN A 121 7.92 12.95 8.80
C GLN A 121 7.49 13.25 7.35
N LEU A 122 7.31 12.23 6.51
CA LEU A 122 6.83 12.42 5.13
C LEU A 122 5.43 13.05 5.08
N PHE A 123 4.61 12.80 6.09
CA PHE A 123 3.24 13.28 6.17
C PHE A 123 3.01 14.37 7.22
N ALA A 124 4.08 14.93 7.80
CA ALA A 124 4.01 15.92 8.88
C ALA A 124 3.24 17.21 8.53
N ALA A 125 3.13 17.53 7.24
CA ALA A 125 2.34 18.68 6.78
C ALA A 125 0.82 18.43 6.80
N ASN A 126 0.38 17.16 6.94
CA ASN A 126 -1.03 16.81 7.01
C ASN A 126 -1.53 16.90 8.46
N THR A 127 -2.29 17.94 8.78
CA THR A 127 -2.79 18.21 10.13
C THR A 127 -3.96 17.30 10.54
N HIS A 128 -4.50 16.52 9.62
CA HIS A 128 -5.61 15.60 9.88
C HIS A 128 -5.15 14.18 10.26
N VAL A 129 -3.84 13.96 10.37
CA VAL A 129 -3.28 12.67 10.79
C VAL A 129 -2.49 12.84 12.07
N HIS A 130 -2.86 12.10 13.08
CA HIS A 130 -2.07 11.92 14.29
C HIS A 130 -1.29 10.62 14.20
N PHE A 131 0.05 10.69 14.19
CA PHE A 131 0.90 9.50 14.17
C PHE A 131 1.26 9.05 15.57
N GLU A 132 1.06 7.76 15.85
CA GLU A 132 1.43 7.08 17.08
C GLU A 132 2.43 5.96 16.73
N ILE A 133 3.64 6.03 17.28
CA ILE A 133 4.66 5.01 17.06
C ILE A 133 4.60 4.03 18.22
N VAL A 134 4.38 2.75 17.90
CA VAL A 134 4.24 1.65 18.85
C VAL A 134 5.35 0.63 18.69
N ASP A 135 5.69 -0.08 19.76
CA ASP A 135 6.83 -0.98 19.82
C ASP A 135 6.44 -2.46 19.74
N SER A 136 5.15 -2.79 19.88
CA SER A 136 4.64 -4.15 19.81
C SER A 136 3.51 -4.32 18.80
N HIS A 137 3.31 -5.56 18.33
CA HIS A 137 2.17 -5.89 17.47
C HIS A 137 0.86 -5.78 18.25
N GLU A 138 0.88 -6.10 19.54
CA GLU A 138 -0.26 -6.00 20.44
C GLU A 138 -0.77 -4.56 20.51
N ASP A 139 0.12 -3.59 20.80
CA ASP A 139 -0.24 -2.16 20.83
C ASP A 139 -0.71 -1.65 19.47
N LEU A 140 -0.13 -2.19 18.38
CA LEU A 140 -0.53 -1.84 17.03
C LEU A 140 -1.97 -2.28 16.73
N ILE A 141 -2.32 -3.52 17.11
CA ILE A 141 -3.61 -4.15 16.79
C ILE A 141 -4.72 -3.63 17.67
N GLN A 142 -4.43 -3.47 18.98
CA GLN A 142 -5.42 -3.05 19.95
C GLN A 142 -6.11 -1.75 19.51
N ASP A 143 -7.45 -1.76 19.52
CA ASP A 143 -8.30 -0.63 19.15
C ASP A 143 -8.14 -0.10 17.71
N SER A 144 -7.45 -0.84 16.84
CA SER A 144 -7.32 -0.49 15.43
C SER A 144 -8.54 -0.92 14.61
N ASP A 145 -9.06 -0.02 13.78
CA ASP A 145 -10.19 -0.26 12.89
C ASP A 145 -9.74 -0.87 11.56
N VAL A 146 -8.56 -0.48 11.08
CA VAL A 146 -7.96 -0.95 9.84
C VAL A 146 -6.49 -1.28 10.09
N ILE A 147 -6.05 -2.46 9.65
CA ILE A 147 -4.66 -2.89 9.77
C ILE A 147 -4.12 -3.18 8.37
N VAL A 148 -3.16 -2.36 7.94
CA VAL A 148 -2.46 -2.50 6.66
C VAL A 148 -1.14 -3.24 6.89
N SER A 149 -0.98 -4.38 6.23
CA SER A 149 0.26 -5.16 6.26
C SER A 149 0.98 -5.05 4.93
N ALA A 150 2.07 -4.28 4.91
CA ALA A 150 2.93 -4.04 3.74
C ALA A 150 4.33 -4.66 3.92
N VAL A 151 4.40 -5.83 4.52
CA VAL A 151 5.64 -6.57 4.75
C VAL A 151 5.86 -7.63 3.68
N THR A 152 7.11 -7.84 3.31
CA THR A 152 7.49 -8.83 2.29
C THR A 152 7.39 -10.26 2.79
N GLU A 153 7.70 -10.46 4.06
CA GLU A 153 7.72 -11.77 4.72
C GLU A 153 7.16 -11.64 6.13
N MET A 154 6.25 -12.53 6.48
CA MET A 154 5.80 -12.70 7.84
C MET A 154 6.21 -14.09 8.32
N PRO A 155 7.09 -14.20 9.32
CA PRO A 155 7.61 -15.49 9.76
C PRO A 155 6.58 -16.34 10.51
N SER A 156 5.50 -15.75 10.99
CA SER A 156 4.43 -16.40 11.77
C SER A 156 3.13 -15.61 11.69
N LEU A 157 2.14 -16.02 12.46
CA LEU A 157 0.93 -15.23 12.67
C LEU A 157 1.29 -13.83 13.17
N PHE A 158 0.63 -12.84 12.62
CA PHE A 158 0.82 -11.43 12.92
C PHE A 158 0.60 -11.11 14.40
N CYS A 159 -0.43 -11.72 15.00
CA CYS A 159 -0.68 -11.79 16.44
C CYS A 159 -1.52 -13.05 16.71
N GLU A 160 -1.09 -13.85 17.69
CA GLU A 160 -1.79 -15.08 18.07
C GLU A 160 -3.00 -14.83 18.98
N ASN A 161 -3.04 -13.69 19.66
CA ASN A 161 -4.15 -13.33 20.53
C ASN A 161 -5.28 -12.66 19.75
N ASN A 162 -6.29 -13.46 19.39
CA ASN A 162 -7.45 -12.98 18.64
C ASN A 162 -8.33 -11.98 19.43
N GLU A 163 -8.23 -11.94 20.75
CA GLU A 163 -9.00 -11.02 21.59
C GLU A 163 -8.55 -9.54 21.43
N LEU A 164 -7.34 -9.32 20.91
CA LEU A 164 -6.83 -7.98 20.63
C LEU A 164 -7.44 -7.35 19.38
N TYR A 165 -7.96 -8.17 18.47
CA TYR A 165 -8.59 -7.66 17.27
C TYR A 165 -9.98 -7.12 17.57
N LYS A 166 -10.19 -5.87 17.25
CA LYS A 166 -11.50 -5.22 17.37
C LYS A 166 -12.53 -5.94 16.50
N GLU A 167 -13.75 -6.12 17.00
CA GLU A 167 -14.83 -6.66 16.18
C GLU A 167 -15.07 -5.75 14.95
N GLY A 168 -15.10 -6.35 13.77
CA GLY A 168 -15.24 -5.63 12.50
C GLY A 168 -13.96 -4.97 12.00
N VAL A 169 -12.79 -5.28 12.56
CA VAL A 169 -11.50 -4.80 12.04
C VAL A 169 -11.29 -5.24 10.59
N LEU A 170 -10.80 -4.34 9.76
CA LEU A 170 -10.44 -4.62 8.38
C LEU A 170 -8.94 -4.93 8.27
N LEU A 171 -8.59 -6.11 7.78
CA LEU A 171 -7.22 -6.50 7.46
C LEU A 171 -6.95 -6.28 5.97
N VAL A 172 -5.89 -5.55 5.64
CA VAL A 172 -5.50 -5.18 4.27
C VAL A 172 -4.06 -5.64 4.01
N PRO A 173 -3.85 -6.90 3.60
CA PRO A 173 -2.54 -7.37 3.17
C PRO A 173 -2.21 -6.86 1.76
N ILE A 174 -1.01 -6.29 1.56
CA ILE A 174 -0.55 -5.72 0.29
C ILE A 174 0.91 -6.07 -0.04
#